data_bbdbcf89bd6cf3ed3c41df56a8d1d5d9
#
_entry.id   bbdbcf89bd6cf3ed3c41df56a8d1d5d9
#
_cell.length_a   1.000
_cell.length_b   1.000
_cell.length_c   1.000
_cell.angle_alpha   90.00
_cell.angle_beta   90.00
_cell.angle_gamma   90.00
#
_symmetry.space_group_name_H-M   'P 1'
#
loop_
_entity.id
_entity.type
_entity.pdbx_description
1 polymer ?
#
loop_
_entity_poly.entity_id
_entity_poly.type
_entity_poly.pdbx_seq_one_letter_code
_entity_poly.pdbx_strand_id
1 'polypeptide(L)'
;MAEVNNPNSFFPAELPHFSDSELKTYLDEHTVKLLRGVEPPRATLRQLKCGLASKDFLDCHEIYRATLGHWLLHREFNIYKRLEGIDGIVQHVSMPHKRVLCMDYLQGGRDLKAVAPGELPHSALEQLCNLIEKIHSRGVIHFD
;
A
#
# COMPACT_ATOMS: atom_id res chain seq x y z
N MET A 1 -9.99 -6.59 23.53
CA MET A 1 -9.79 -7.25 22.22
C MET A 1 -10.36 -6.31 21.17
N ALA A 2 -9.50 -5.64 20.41
CA ALA A 2 -9.99 -4.87 19.27
C ALA A 2 -10.46 -5.90 18.23
N GLU A 3 -11.72 -5.82 17.82
CA GLU A 3 -12.23 -6.54 16.67
C GLU A 3 -11.30 -6.26 15.50
N VAL A 4 -10.76 -7.32 14.91
CA VAL A 4 -10.06 -7.23 13.62
C VAL A 4 -11.14 -6.84 12.61
N ASN A 5 -11.33 -5.54 12.44
CA ASN A 5 -12.23 -5.00 11.43
C ASN A 5 -11.76 -5.55 10.08
N ASN A 6 -12.61 -6.37 9.47
CA ASN A 6 -12.41 -6.82 8.11
C ASN A 6 -12.21 -5.56 7.22
N PRO A 7 -11.04 -5.32 6.63
CA PRO A 7 -10.76 -4.12 5.86
C PRO A 7 -11.75 -3.92 4.70
N ASN A 8 -12.40 -4.99 4.26
CA ASN A 8 -13.44 -4.94 3.23
C ASN A 8 -14.77 -4.36 3.73
N SER A 9 -15.01 -4.26 5.05
CA SER A 9 -16.25 -3.70 5.60
C SER A 9 -16.29 -2.16 5.56
N PHE A 10 -15.17 -1.52 5.33
CA PHE A 10 -15.08 -0.06 5.24
C PHE A 10 -15.56 0.48 3.88
N PHE A 11 -15.36 -0.29 2.82
CA PHE A 11 -15.70 0.16 1.47
C PHE A 11 -17.18 -0.15 1.14
N PRO A 12 -17.90 0.78 0.51
CA PRO A 12 -19.27 0.51 0.08
C PRO A 12 -19.30 -0.62 -0.95
N ALA A 13 -20.39 -1.38 -0.96
CA ALA A 13 -20.55 -2.52 -1.88
C ALA A 13 -20.50 -2.09 -3.36
N GLU A 14 -20.86 -0.85 -3.66
CA GLU A 14 -20.85 -0.26 -5.00
C GLU A 14 -19.46 0.19 -5.46
N LEU A 15 -18.47 0.25 -4.55
CA LEU A 15 -17.13 0.76 -4.88
C LEU A 15 -16.51 0.13 -6.14
N PRO A 16 -16.63 -1.19 -6.38
CA PRO A 16 -16.08 -1.81 -7.58
C PRO A 16 -16.63 -1.24 -8.90
N HIS A 17 -17.79 -0.60 -8.85
CA HIS A 17 -18.51 -0.04 -10.00
C HIS A 17 -18.31 1.47 -10.17
N PHE A 18 -17.61 2.12 -9.25
CA PHE A 18 -17.35 3.56 -9.35
C PHE A 18 -16.55 3.89 -10.61
N SER A 19 -16.91 4.99 -11.24
CA SER A 19 -16.03 5.65 -12.24
C SER A 19 -14.78 6.19 -11.56
N ASP A 20 -13.75 6.49 -12.33
CA ASP A 20 -12.50 7.06 -11.80
C ASP A 20 -12.73 8.37 -11.03
N SER A 21 -13.70 9.20 -11.46
CA SER A 21 -14.07 10.46 -10.78
C SER A 21 -14.79 10.23 -9.46
N GLU A 22 -15.75 9.31 -9.42
CA GLU A 22 -16.46 8.94 -8.18
C GLU A 22 -15.49 8.33 -7.17
N LEU A 23 -14.62 7.45 -7.64
CA LEU A 23 -13.59 6.82 -6.82
C LEU A 23 -12.63 7.85 -6.22
N LYS A 24 -12.19 8.81 -7.05
CA LYS A 24 -11.31 9.89 -6.58
C LYS A 24 -12.01 10.73 -5.51
N THR A 25 -13.25 11.16 -5.74
CA THR A 25 -14.04 11.91 -4.77
C THR A 25 -14.17 11.14 -3.46
N TYR A 26 -14.52 9.86 -3.54
CA TYR A 26 -14.64 9.00 -2.36
C TYR A 26 -13.34 8.93 -1.57
N LEU A 27 -12.20 8.70 -2.24
CA LEU A 27 -10.90 8.64 -1.59
C LEU A 27 -10.51 9.98 -0.95
N ASP A 28 -10.72 11.09 -1.65
CA ASP A 28 -10.41 12.43 -1.14
C ASP A 28 -11.22 12.75 0.12
N GLU A 29 -12.51 12.41 0.17
CA GLU A 29 -13.38 12.60 1.34
C GLU A 29 -12.99 11.73 2.54
N HIS A 30 -12.39 10.55 2.29
CA HIS A 30 -11.97 9.60 3.33
C HIS A 30 -10.48 9.69 3.67
N THR A 31 -9.75 10.60 3.05
CA THR A 31 -8.32 10.82 3.33
C THR A 31 -8.13 11.63 4.61
N VAL A 32 -7.33 11.12 5.53
CA VAL A 32 -6.86 11.84 6.72
C VAL A 32 -5.57 12.60 6.40
N LYS A 33 -4.67 11.97 5.64
CA LYS A 33 -3.37 12.53 5.31
C LYS A 33 -2.87 12.01 3.97
N LEU A 34 -2.30 12.89 3.15
CA LEU A 34 -1.51 12.49 1.99
C LEU A 34 -0.12 12.06 2.46
N LEU A 35 0.22 10.80 2.23
CA LEU A 35 1.54 10.24 2.53
C LEU A 35 2.53 10.55 1.41
N ARG A 36 2.03 10.54 0.17
CA ARG A 36 2.69 11.04 -1.03
C ARG A 36 1.64 11.77 -1.86
N GLY A 37 1.90 13.03 -2.15
CA GLY A 37 1.01 13.87 -2.94
C GLY A 37 1.00 13.53 -4.42
N VAL A 38 0.21 14.30 -5.14
CA VAL A 38 0.04 14.18 -6.60
C VAL A 38 1.32 14.58 -7.30
N GLU A 39 2.00 13.63 -7.90
CA GLU A 39 3.29 13.80 -8.56
C GLU A 39 3.40 12.83 -9.77
N PRO A 40 2.57 13.02 -10.82
CA PRO A 40 2.60 12.11 -11.97
C PRO A 40 4.00 11.97 -12.58
N PRO A 41 4.42 10.77 -12.98
CA PRO A 41 3.64 9.53 -13.08
C PRO A 41 3.61 8.64 -11.82
N ARG A 42 3.95 9.18 -10.67
CA ARG A 42 3.98 8.41 -9.40
C ARG A 42 2.56 8.18 -8.88
N ALA A 43 2.41 7.08 -8.14
CA ALA A 43 1.18 6.79 -7.41
C ALA A 43 0.96 7.80 -6.29
N THR A 44 -0.29 8.21 -6.11
CA THR A 44 -0.73 8.93 -4.91
C THR A 44 -0.90 7.93 -3.76
N LEU A 45 -0.38 8.28 -2.59
CA LEU A 45 -0.51 7.48 -1.36
C LEU A 45 -1.30 8.26 -0.33
N ARG A 46 -2.34 7.64 0.22
CA ARG A 46 -3.24 8.25 1.20
C ARG A 46 -3.33 7.39 2.45
N GLN A 47 -3.40 8.04 3.61
CA GLN A 47 -3.90 7.43 4.83
C GLN A 47 -5.41 7.66 4.90
N LEU A 48 -6.17 6.59 5.00
CA LEU A 48 -7.63 6.63 5.07
C LEU A 48 -8.13 6.65 6.53
N LYS A 49 -9.33 7.17 6.74
CA LYS A 49 -10.01 7.24 8.06
C LYS A 49 -10.15 5.88 8.74
N CYS A 50 -10.23 4.80 7.97
CA CYS A 50 -10.31 3.43 8.48
C CYS A 50 -8.98 2.84 8.96
N GLY A 51 -7.89 3.60 8.94
CA GLY A 51 -6.57 3.11 9.34
C GLY A 51 -5.82 2.34 8.25
N LEU A 52 -6.31 2.32 7.02
CA LEU A 52 -5.62 1.75 5.87
C LEU A 52 -4.79 2.81 5.14
N ALA A 53 -3.78 2.37 4.41
CA ALA A 53 -3.14 3.13 3.36
C ALA A 53 -3.73 2.73 2.01
N SER A 54 -3.99 3.70 1.14
CA SER A 54 -4.37 3.45 -0.25
C SER A 54 -3.31 3.97 -1.21
N LYS A 55 -3.18 3.27 -2.34
CA LYS A 55 -2.29 3.61 -3.44
C LYS A 55 -3.07 3.57 -4.74
N ASP A 56 -3.00 4.65 -5.50
CA ASP A 56 -3.68 4.78 -6.79
C ASP A 56 -2.90 5.65 -7.77
N PHE A 57 -3.34 5.63 -9.04
CA PHE A 57 -2.81 6.46 -10.12
C PHE A 57 -3.89 7.36 -10.71
N LEU A 58 -4.93 7.70 -9.94
CA LEU A 58 -6.09 8.47 -10.44
C LEU A 58 -5.73 9.86 -10.94
N ASP A 59 -4.67 10.44 -10.41
CA ASP A 59 -4.17 11.76 -10.82
C ASP A 59 -3.26 11.70 -12.06
N CYS A 60 -2.96 10.50 -12.59
CA CYS A 60 -2.20 10.35 -13.81
C CYS A 60 -3.08 10.46 -15.06
N HIS A 61 -2.45 10.72 -16.21
CA HIS A 61 -3.13 10.74 -17.50
C HIS A 61 -3.90 9.42 -17.74
N GLU A 62 -5.06 9.50 -18.38
CA GLU A 62 -6.00 8.39 -18.54
C GLU A 62 -5.36 7.13 -19.16
N ILE A 63 -4.56 7.30 -20.23
CA ILE A 63 -3.87 6.17 -20.87
C ILE A 63 -2.90 5.50 -19.90
N TYR A 64 -2.08 6.29 -19.19
CA TYR A 64 -1.16 5.75 -18.18
C TYR A 64 -1.90 4.99 -17.08
N ARG A 65 -2.94 5.58 -16.55
CA ARG A 65 -3.80 4.99 -15.51
C ARG A 65 -4.46 3.69 -15.96
N ALA A 66 -4.90 3.64 -17.23
CA ALA A 66 -5.56 2.46 -17.79
C ALA A 66 -4.60 1.31 -18.14
N THR A 67 -3.34 1.61 -18.40
CA THR A 67 -2.31 0.65 -18.83
C THR A 67 -1.28 0.39 -17.73
N LEU A 68 -0.21 1.16 -17.71
CA LEU A 68 0.93 0.94 -16.82
C LEU A 68 0.55 1.07 -15.35
N GLY A 69 -0.25 2.06 -14.97
CA GLY A 69 -0.71 2.25 -13.60
C GLY A 69 -1.52 1.05 -13.10
N HIS A 70 -2.44 0.56 -13.94
CA HIS A 70 -3.21 -0.65 -13.64
C HIS A 70 -2.30 -1.89 -13.47
N TRP A 71 -1.38 -2.10 -14.40
CA TRP A 71 -0.43 -3.21 -14.33
C TRP A 71 0.46 -3.14 -13.08
N LEU A 72 0.97 -1.96 -12.72
CA LEU A 72 1.79 -1.76 -11.52
C LEU A 72 1.04 -2.12 -10.25
N LEU A 73 -0.22 -1.67 -10.11
CA LEU A 73 -1.04 -2.01 -8.93
C LEU A 73 -1.27 -3.52 -8.81
N HIS A 74 -1.63 -4.18 -9.92
CA HIS A 74 -1.84 -5.62 -9.93
C HIS A 74 -0.56 -6.41 -9.66
N ARG A 75 0.57 -5.98 -10.22
CA ARG A 75 1.87 -6.58 -9.95
C ARG A 75 2.20 -6.49 -8.47
N GLU A 76 2.03 -5.32 -7.87
CA GLU A 76 2.29 -5.08 -6.45
C GLU A 76 1.35 -5.90 -5.56
N PHE A 77 0.06 -5.93 -5.88
CA PHE A 77 -0.90 -6.79 -5.19
C PHE A 77 -0.49 -8.26 -5.18
N ASN A 78 -0.10 -8.79 -6.34
CA ASN A 78 0.33 -10.18 -6.47
C ASN A 78 1.61 -10.47 -5.68
N ILE A 79 2.53 -9.50 -5.60
CA ILE A 79 3.74 -9.60 -4.78
C ILE A 79 3.35 -9.70 -3.30
N TYR A 80 2.51 -8.79 -2.80
CA TYR A 80 2.06 -8.84 -1.41
C TYR A 80 1.32 -10.14 -1.07
N LYS A 81 0.51 -10.66 -2.00
CA LYS A 81 -0.17 -11.95 -1.82
C LYS A 81 0.82 -13.11 -1.68
N ARG A 82 1.95 -13.09 -2.39
CA ARG A 82 3.03 -14.09 -2.21
C ARG A 82 3.73 -13.95 -0.87
N LEU A 83 3.80 -12.74 -0.33
CA LEU A 83 4.48 -12.42 0.93
C LEU A 83 3.55 -12.50 2.14
N GLU A 84 2.28 -12.82 1.95
CA GLU A 84 1.29 -12.94 3.03
C GLU A 84 1.75 -13.95 4.09
N GLY A 85 1.61 -13.57 5.37
CA GLY A 85 2.03 -14.37 6.52
C GLY A 85 3.52 -14.25 6.87
N ILE A 86 4.31 -13.48 6.15
CA ILE A 86 5.69 -13.16 6.56
C ILE A 86 5.62 -11.99 7.55
N ASP A 87 6.13 -12.26 8.77
CA ASP A 87 6.28 -11.22 9.79
C ASP A 87 7.26 -10.13 9.32
N GLY A 88 6.88 -8.86 9.53
CA GLY A 88 7.63 -7.70 9.02
C GLY A 88 7.18 -7.20 7.63
N ILE A 89 6.23 -7.89 6.99
CA ILE A 89 5.58 -7.44 5.74
C ILE A 89 4.18 -6.91 6.06
N VAL A 90 3.77 -5.86 5.34
CA VAL A 90 2.42 -5.32 5.42
C VAL A 90 1.40 -6.41 5.11
N GLN A 91 0.39 -6.53 5.96
CA GLN A 91 -0.70 -7.50 5.84
C GLN A 91 -2.00 -6.83 5.33
N HIS A 92 -3.06 -7.62 5.22
CA HIS A 92 -4.41 -7.19 4.82
C HIS A 92 -4.43 -6.39 3.50
N VAL A 93 -3.63 -6.85 2.54
CA VAL A 93 -3.58 -6.20 1.23
C VAL A 93 -4.79 -6.61 0.40
N SER A 94 -5.49 -5.63 -0.13
CA SER A 94 -6.71 -5.81 -0.93
C SER A 94 -6.77 -4.85 -2.11
N MET A 95 -7.57 -5.19 -3.10
CA MET A 95 -7.92 -4.29 -4.20
C MET A 95 -9.44 -4.09 -4.21
N PRO A 96 -9.97 -3.15 -3.42
CA PRO A 96 -11.42 -2.89 -3.37
C PRO A 96 -11.95 -2.33 -4.69
N HIS A 97 -11.08 -1.76 -5.49
CA HIS A 97 -11.36 -1.34 -6.87
C HIS A 97 -10.13 -1.62 -7.75
N LYS A 98 -10.35 -1.89 -9.04
CA LYS A 98 -9.27 -2.17 -10.02
C LYS A 98 -8.20 -1.07 -10.15
N ARG A 99 -8.47 0.12 -9.62
CA ARG A 99 -7.59 1.31 -9.63
C ARG A 99 -6.98 1.63 -8.28
N VAL A 100 -7.30 0.87 -7.22
CA VAL A 100 -6.88 1.16 -5.85
C VAL A 100 -6.35 -0.09 -5.18
N LEU A 101 -5.15 0.00 -4.65
CA LEU A 101 -4.55 -0.97 -3.76
C LEU A 101 -4.64 -0.43 -2.34
N CYS A 102 -5.16 -1.23 -1.42
CA CYS A 102 -5.23 -0.90 0.00
C CYS A 102 -4.43 -1.90 0.83
N MET A 103 -3.86 -1.41 1.92
CA MET A 103 -3.03 -2.18 2.85
C MET A 103 -3.06 -1.56 4.24
N ASP A 104 -2.62 -2.29 5.25
CA ASP A 104 -2.49 -1.75 6.59
C ASP A 104 -1.55 -0.53 6.59
N TYR A 105 -1.94 0.52 7.33
CA TYR A 105 -1.08 1.66 7.59
C TYR A 105 -0.34 1.48 8.91
N LEU A 106 0.99 1.45 8.85
CA LEU A 106 1.84 1.35 10.03
C LEU A 106 1.95 2.71 10.73
N GLN A 107 1.13 2.91 11.77
CA GLN A 107 1.22 4.11 12.57
C GLN A 107 2.57 4.19 13.30
N GLY A 108 3.18 5.37 13.30
CA GLY A 108 4.48 5.59 13.94
C GLY A 108 5.68 5.01 13.19
N GLY A 109 5.47 4.36 12.07
CA GLY A 109 6.55 3.93 11.18
C GLY A 109 7.35 5.15 10.67
N ARG A 110 8.68 5.02 10.67
CA ARG A 110 9.58 6.01 10.07
C ARG A 110 10.31 5.39 8.88
N ASP A 111 10.52 6.20 7.85
CA ASP A 111 11.40 5.80 6.75
C ASP A 111 12.82 5.56 7.31
N LEU A 112 13.46 4.48 6.91
CA LEU A 112 14.83 4.15 7.31
C LEU A 112 15.80 5.30 7.01
N LYS A 113 15.57 6.05 5.93
CA LYS A 113 16.35 7.25 5.59
C LYS A 113 16.24 8.38 6.62
N ALA A 114 15.18 8.40 7.42
CA ALA A 114 14.95 9.39 8.47
C ALA A 114 15.49 8.97 9.84
N VAL A 115 16.10 7.78 9.94
CA VAL A 115 16.68 7.26 11.17
C VAL A 115 18.12 7.73 11.28
N ALA A 116 18.49 8.35 12.40
CA ALA A 116 19.84 8.83 12.62
C ALA A 116 20.83 7.65 12.84
N PRO A 117 22.11 7.84 12.47
CA PRO A 117 23.14 6.85 12.78
C PRO A 117 23.19 6.55 14.29
N GLY A 118 23.13 5.27 14.65
CA GLY A 118 23.14 4.81 16.05
C GLY A 118 21.75 4.67 16.71
N GLU A 119 20.67 5.11 16.06
CA GLU A 119 19.30 4.88 16.55
C GLU A 119 18.80 3.46 16.31
N LEU A 120 19.39 2.73 15.35
CA LEU A 120 18.98 1.36 15.06
C LEU A 120 19.60 0.40 16.10
N PRO A 121 18.82 -0.55 16.63
CA PRO A 121 19.37 -1.61 17.47
C PRO A 121 20.35 -2.47 16.67
N HIS A 122 21.36 -3.03 17.33
CA HIS A 122 22.37 -3.89 16.69
C HIS A 122 21.75 -5.09 15.93
N SER A 123 20.60 -5.59 16.42
CA SER A 123 19.86 -6.67 15.77
C SER A 123 19.10 -6.26 14.50
N ALA A 124 18.98 -4.96 14.20
CA ALA A 124 18.17 -4.49 13.07
C ALA A 124 18.68 -5.02 11.73
N LEU A 125 20.00 -5.05 11.54
CA LEU A 125 20.60 -5.57 10.32
C LEU A 125 20.34 -7.08 10.15
N GLU A 126 20.48 -7.84 11.23
CA GLU A 126 20.20 -9.28 11.22
C GLU A 126 18.71 -9.54 10.91
N GLN A 127 17.81 -8.80 11.55
CA GLN A 127 16.36 -8.90 11.26
C GLN A 127 16.05 -8.56 9.82
N LEU A 128 16.68 -7.53 9.25
CA LEU A 128 16.50 -7.16 7.85
C LEU A 128 17.02 -8.25 6.91
N CYS A 129 18.21 -8.82 7.17
CA CYS A 129 18.74 -9.92 6.37
C CYS A 129 17.80 -11.13 6.39
N ASN A 130 17.33 -11.53 7.57
CA ASN A 130 16.38 -12.62 7.73
C ASN A 130 15.05 -12.35 6.99
N LEU A 131 14.57 -11.11 7.00
CA LEU A 131 13.39 -10.73 6.26
C LEU A 131 13.62 -10.83 4.75
N ILE A 132 14.75 -10.34 4.25
CA ILE A 132 15.10 -10.41 2.83
C ILE A 132 15.22 -11.88 2.37
N GLU A 133 15.82 -12.76 3.17
CA GLU A 133 15.88 -14.20 2.87
C GLU A 133 14.48 -14.82 2.75
N LYS A 134 13.57 -14.49 3.66
CA LYS A 134 12.17 -14.94 3.60
C LYS A 134 11.47 -14.43 2.34
N ILE A 135 11.68 -13.18 1.95
CA ILE A 135 11.13 -12.58 0.74
C ILE A 135 11.66 -13.32 -0.50
N HIS A 136 12.98 -13.55 -0.56
CA HIS A 136 13.62 -14.28 -1.66
C HIS A 136 13.13 -15.73 -1.76
N SER A 137 12.91 -16.40 -0.63
CA SER A 137 12.37 -17.78 -0.61
C SER A 137 10.97 -17.89 -1.22
N ARG A 138 10.22 -16.79 -1.28
CA ARG A 138 8.92 -16.70 -1.97
C ARG A 138 9.05 -16.27 -3.44
N GLY A 139 10.26 -16.21 -3.97
CA GLY A 139 10.53 -15.83 -5.37
C GLY A 139 10.31 -14.34 -5.67
N VAL A 140 10.41 -13.49 -4.65
CA VAL A 140 10.31 -12.03 -4.80
C VAL A 140 11.70 -11.43 -4.62
N ILE A 141 12.15 -10.64 -5.59
CA ILE A 141 13.45 -9.94 -5.57
C ILE A 141 13.16 -8.45 -5.71
N HIS A 142 13.72 -7.65 -4.80
CA HIS A 142 13.74 -6.20 -4.88
C HIS A 142 15.06 -5.73 -5.48
N PHE A 143 14.98 -4.73 -6.36
CA PHE A 143 16.14 -4.11 -7.00
C PHE A 143 16.33 -2.64 -6.59
N ASP A 144 15.61 -2.18 -5.56
CA ASP A 144 15.68 -0.80 -5.05
C ASP A 144 16.71 -0.65 -3.93
#